data_7c9d53c24faa4360889e73e77c472337
#
_entry.id   7c9d53c24faa4360889e73e77c472337
#
_cell.length_a   1.000
_cell.length_b   1.000
_cell.length_c   1.000
_cell.angle_alpha   90.00
_cell.angle_beta   90.00
_cell.angle_gamma   90.00
#
_symmetry.space_group_name_H-M   'P 1'
#
loop_
_entity.id
_entity.type
_entity.pdbx_description
1 polymer ?
#
loop_
_entity_poly.entity_id
_entity_poly.type
_entity_poly.pdbx_seq_one_letter_code
_entity_poly.pdbx_strand_id
1 'polypeptide(L)'
;MSTFMANKANIERKWYILDAAGKPLGKTAVRAADLLRGKTKVTYTPHADCGDNVIIINAGKAVLTGNKPEQKIYRTHSGWIGGLKETKYRILMQEKPETAMRVAIRGMMPRNTVTKDSLKRLHIYADANYEQQAQKPVALDVE
;
A
#
# COMPACT_ATOMS: atom_id res chain seq x y z
N MET A 1 30.52 5.99 22.38
CA MET A 1 29.74 5.27 21.35
C MET A 1 28.48 6.07 21.09
N SER A 2 28.21 6.42 19.84
CA SER A 2 26.95 7.07 19.44
C SER A 2 26.01 6.04 18.81
N THR A 3 24.75 6.04 19.20
CA THR A 3 23.71 5.21 18.58
C THR A 3 23.24 5.89 17.28
N PHE A 4 22.84 5.07 16.29
CA PHE A 4 22.26 5.60 15.06
C PHE A 4 20.89 6.24 15.34
N MET A 5 20.71 7.50 14.93
CA MET A 5 19.43 8.17 14.93
C MET A 5 18.99 8.47 13.48
N ALA A 6 17.83 7.96 13.10
CA ALA A 6 17.28 8.20 11.78
C ALA A 6 16.82 9.64 11.61
N ASN A 7 17.38 10.34 10.62
CA ASN A 7 17.03 11.70 10.23
C ASN A 7 16.77 11.75 8.73
N LYS A 8 16.08 12.79 8.27
CA LYS A 8 15.79 12.96 6.83
C LYS A 8 17.06 12.96 5.96
N ALA A 9 18.20 13.37 6.50
CA ALA A 9 19.47 13.44 5.79
C ALA A 9 20.21 12.10 5.67
N ASN A 10 19.96 11.16 6.59
CA ASN A 10 20.70 9.88 6.63
C ASN A 10 19.85 8.65 6.26
N ILE A 11 18.61 8.86 5.84
CA ILE A 11 17.73 7.78 5.40
C ILE A 11 17.87 7.61 3.89
N GLU A 12 18.39 6.45 3.47
CA GLU A 12 18.40 6.03 2.08
C GLU A 12 17.05 5.40 1.72
N ARG A 13 16.46 5.83 0.60
CA ARG A 13 15.18 5.31 0.09
C ARG A 13 15.41 4.57 -1.22
N LYS A 14 14.90 3.35 -1.28
CA LYS A 14 14.91 2.51 -2.48
C LYS A 14 13.52 2.49 -3.12
N TRP A 15 13.46 2.07 -4.37
CA TRP A 15 12.23 1.86 -5.09
C TRP A 15 12.00 0.37 -5.28
N TYR A 16 10.83 -0.09 -4.90
CA TYR A 16 10.41 -1.47 -5.04
C TYR A 16 9.13 -1.58 -5.85
N ILE A 17 9.05 -2.62 -6.67
CA ILE A 17 7.85 -2.94 -7.44
C ILE A 17 7.31 -4.30 -6.99
N LEU A 18 6.01 -4.36 -6.75
CA LEU A 18 5.27 -5.55 -6.35
C LEU A 18 4.23 -5.85 -7.43
N ASP A 19 4.22 -7.08 -7.92
CA ASP A 19 3.19 -7.55 -8.84
C ASP A 19 2.05 -8.23 -8.04
N ALA A 20 0.84 -7.69 -8.16
CA ALA A 20 -0.35 -8.19 -7.50
C ALA A 20 -1.12 -9.23 -8.33
N ALA A 21 -0.71 -9.50 -9.58
CA ALA A 21 -1.42 -10.42 -10.46
C ALA A 21 -1.52 -11.83 -9.86
N GLY A 22 -2.75 -12.34 -9.72
CA GLY A 22 -3.02 -13.66 -9.18
C GLY A 22 -2.68 -13.86 -7.69
N LYS A 23 -2.23 -12.82 -7.02
CA LYS A 23 -1.86 -12.87 -5.59
C LYS A 23 -2.98 -12.33 -4.70
N PRO A 24 -3.14 -12.85 -3.45
CA PRO A 24 -4.14 -12.33 -2.54
C PRO A 24 -3.89 -10.86 -2.22
N LEU A 25 -4.92 -10.03 -2.34
CA LEU A 25 -4.86 -8.59 -2.06
C LEU A 25 -4.27 -8.30 -0.67
N GLY A 26 -4.64 -9.09 0.35
CA GLY A 26 -4.15 -8.91 1.71
C GLY A 26 -2.65 -9.17 1.85
N LYS A 27 -2.11 -10.22 1.23
CA LYS A 27 -0.66 -10.50 1.26
C LYS A 27 0.16 -9.40 0.60
N THR A 28 -0.28 -8.95 -0.58
CA THR A 28 0.34 -7.81 -1.28
C THR A 28 0.32 -6.56 -0.40
N ALA A 29 -0.80 -6.29 0.27
CA ALA A 29 -0.94 -5.14 1.15
C ALA A 29 -0.01 -5.21 2.38
N VAL A 30 0.18 -6.39 2.99
CA VAL A 30 1.13 -6.58 4.11
C VAL A 30 2.55 -6.27 3.66
N ARG A 31 2.97 -6.84 2.54
CA ARG A 31 4.32 -6.62 2.02
C ARG A 31 4.59 -5.15 1.72
N ALA A 32 3.63 -4.49 1.07
CA ALA A 32 3.71 -3.06 0.78
C ALA A 32 3.77 -2.21 2.06
N ALA A 33 2.97 -2.54 3.07
CA ALA A 33 2.97 -1.82 4.35
C ALA A 33 4.31 -1.94 5.09
N ASP A 34 4.94 -3.12 5.08
CA ASP A 34 6.24 -3.34 5.71
C ASP A 34 7.36 -2.55 5.02
N LEU A 35 7.36 -2.49 3.69
CA LEU A 35 8.30 -1.69 2.92
C LEU A 35 8.09 -0.18 3.15
N LEU A 36 6.85 0.30 3.14
CA LEU A 36 6.51 1.70 3.38
C LEU A 36 6.88 2.18 4.79
N ARG A 37 6.79 1.30 5.78
CA ARG A 37 7.25 1.58 7.16
C ARG A 37 8.76 1.44 7.33
N GLY A 38 9.42 0.70 6.44
CA GLY A 38 10.84 0.38 6.57
C GLY A 38 11.16 -0.67 7.62
N LYS A 39 10.21 -1.54 7.98
CA LYS A 39 10.43 -2.62 8.96
C LYS A 39 11.53 -3.61 8.56
N THR A 40 11.80 -3.74 7.29
CA THR A 40 12.85 -4.60 6.75
C THR A 40 14.26 -4.01 6.91
N LYS A 41 14.37 -2.74 7.29
CA LYS A 41 15.66 -2.05 7.47
C LYS A 41 16.20 -2.24 8.89
N VAL A 42 17.49 -2.49 9.00
CA VAL A 42 18.20 -2.53 10.29
C VAL A 42 18.11 -1.17 11.03
N THR A 43 18.04 -0.08 10.27
CA THR A 43 17.96 1.31 10.79
C THR A 43 16.53 1.75 11.12
N TYR A 44 15.57 0.83 11.14
CA TYR A 44 14.18 1.15 11.46
C TYR A 44 14.02 1.80 12.83
N THR A 45 13.35 2.95 12.87
CA THR A 45 12.96 3.65 14.09
C THR A 45 11.50 4.08 14.03
N PRO A 46 10.69 3.84 15.08
CA PRO A 46 9.25 4.12 15.04
C PRO A 46 8.89 5.59 14.91
N HIS A 47 9.75 6.50 15.40
CA HIS A 47 9.50 7.94 15.43
C HIS A 47 9.81 8.65 14.09
N ALA A 48 10.60 8.01 13.23
CA ALA A 48 11.01 8.57 11.95
C ALA A 48 10.44 7.78 10.78
N ASP A 49 10.25 8.45 9.65
CA ASP A 49 9.80 7.83 8.42
C ASP A 49 10.97 7.21 7.67
N CYS A 50 11.28 5.94 7.98
CA CYS A 50 12.41 5.19 7.41
C CYS A 50 12.06 4.38 6.15
N GLY A 51 10.81 4.43 5.70
CA GLY A 51 10.31 3.58 4.62
C GLY A 51 10.82 3.91 3.23
N ASP A 52 10.57 2.99 2.32
CA ASP A 52 10.93 3.05 0.92
C ASP A 52 9.76 3.48 0.04
N ASN A 53 10.01 3.69 -1.25
CA ASN A 53 8.98 3.93 -2.25
C ASN A 53 8.48 2.59 -2.79
N VAL A 54 7.17 2.44 -2.89
CA VAL A 54 6.53 1.18 -3.34
C VAL A 54 5.62 1.44 -4.51
N ILE A 55 5.82 0.66 -5.56
CA ILE A 55 4.95 0.61 -6.74
C ILE A 55 4.24 -0.73 -6.73
N ILE A 56 2.92 -0.73 -6.89
CA ILE A 56 2.12 -1.94 -7.06
C ILE A 56 1.52 -1.91 -8.45
N ILE A 57 1.77 -2.95 -9.21
CA ILE A 57 1.21 -3.14 -10.55
C ILE A 57 0.16 -4.26 -10.55
N ASN A 58 -0.68 -4.29 -11.60
CA ASN A 58 -1.73 -5.29 -11.78
C ASN A 58 -2.72 -5.38 -10.60
N ALA A 59 -3.01 -4.27 -9.94
CA ALA A 59 -3.94 -4.26 -8.81
C ALA A 59 -5.34 -4.77 -9.18
N GLY A 60 -5.77 -4.58 -10.44
CA GLY A 60 -7.03 -5.11 -10.96
C GLY A 60 -7.09 -6.64 -11.06
N LYS A 61 -5.93 -7.31 -11.12
CA LYS A 61 -5.80 -8.76 -11.19
C LYS A 61 -5.53 -9.41 -9.83
N ALA A 62 -5.55 -8.63 -8.74
CA ALA A 62 -5.40 -9.16 -7.38
C ALA A 62 -6.62 -10.00 -6.99
N VAL A 63 -6.38 -11.09 -6.26
CA VAL A 63 -7.42 -12.06 -5.89
C VAL A 63 -7.98 -11.75 -4.50
N LEU A 64 -9.31 -11.80 -4.38
CA LEU A 64 -10.01 -11.83 -3.11
C LEU A 64 -10.39 -13.27 -2.78
N THR A 65 -9.87 -13.81 -1.68
CA THR A 65 -10.12 -15.18 -1.26
C THR A 65 -11.50 -15.38 -0.63
N GLY A 66 -12.10 -16.57 -0.80
CA GLY A 66 -13.39 -16.92 -0.23
C GLY A 66 -14.54 -16.09 -0.82
N ASN A 67 -15.56 -15.83 -0.03
CA ASN A 67 -16.76 -15.09 -0.47
C ASN A 67 -16.68 -13.57 -0.28
N LYS A 68 -15.45 -13.02 -0.13
CA LYS A 68 -15.22 -11.58 0.05
C LYS A 68 -15.74 -10.70 -1.09
N PRO A 69 -15.68 -11.10 -2.37
CA PRO A 69 -16.20 -10.28 -3.46
C PRO A 69 -17.67 -9.90 -3.26
N GLU A 70 -18.50 -10.81 -2.74
CA GLU A 70 -19.92 -10.59 -2.54
C GLU A 70 -20.27 -10.07 -1.15
N GLN A 71 -19.54 -10.47 -0.11
CA GLN A 71 -19.87 -10.13 1.27
C GLN A 71 -19.18 -8.88 1.77
N LYS A 72 -17.95 -8.61 1.32
CA LYS A 72 -17.18 -7.45 1.79
C LYS A 72 -17.72 -6.17 1.15
N ILE A 73 -18.02 -5.18 2.00
CA ILE A 73 -18.57 -3.90 1.57
C ILE A 73 -17.59 -2.78 1.91
N TYR A 74 -17.32 -1.94 0.93
CA TYR A 74 -16.61 -0.68 1.11
C TYR A 74 -17.62 0.42 1.43
N ARG A 75 -17.49 1.02 2.62
CA ARG A 75 -18.38 2.07 3.11
C ARG A 75 -17.69 3.41 3.17
N THR A 76 -18.36 4.43 2.68
CA THR A 76 -17.97 5.84 2.81
C THR A 76 -19.15 6.65 3.30
N HIS A 77 -18.87 7.72 4.05
CA HIS A 77 -19.90 8.63 4.55
C HIS A 77 -19.48 10.08 4.25
N SER A 78 -20.38 10.86 3.71
CA SER A 78 -20.11 12.27 3.35
C SER A 78 -20.08 13.22 4.55
N GLY A 79 -20.51 12.77 5.75
CA GLY A 79 -20.71 13.61 6.92
C GLY A 79 -22.08 14.29 6.99
N TRP A 80 -22.92 14.09 5.98
CA TRP A 80 -24.27 14.62 5.91
C TRP A 80 -25.30 13.54 6.20
N ILE A 81 -26.52 13.91 6.65
CA ILE A 81 -27.61 12.99 6.93
C ILE A 81 -27.95 12.19 5.66
N GLY A 82 -28.02 10.85 5.76
CA GLY A 82 -28.27 9.96 4.61
C GLY A 82 -27.07 9.81 3.65
N GLY A 83 -25.88 10.28 4.02
CA GLY A 83 -24.69 10.25 3.18
C GLY A 83 -23.88 8.95 3.20
N LEU A 84 -24.41 7.86 3.73
CA LEU A 84 -23.76 6.54 3.68
C LEU A 84 -23.80 5.97 2.28
N LYS A 85 -22.63 5.61 1.72
CA LYS A 85 -22.50 4.91 0.46
C LYS A 85 -21.85 3.55 0.69
N GLU A 86 -22.43 2.52 0.13
CA GLU A 86 -21.97 1.14 0.22
C GLU A 86 -21.69 0.58 -1.17
N THR A 87 -20.51 0.00 -1.36
CA THR A 87 -20.11 -0.63 -2.62
C THR A 87 -19.55 -2.02 -2.32
N LYS A 88 -20.07 -3.05 -2.99
CA LYS A 88 -19.51 -4.41 -2.89
C LYS A 88 -18.08 -4.45 -3.46
N TYR A 89 -17.21 -5.24 -2.83
CA TYR A 89 -15.82 -5.34 -3.27
C TYR A 89 -15.68 -5.87 -4.70
N ARG A 90 -16.61 -6.70 -5.18
CA ARG A 90 -16.64 -7.12 -6.57
C ARG A 90 -16.68 -5.93 -7.54
N ILE A 91 -17.58 -4.97 -7.29
CA ILE A 91 -17.72 -3.75 -8.10
C ILE A 91 -16.50 -2.84 -7.92
N LEU A 92 -16.03 -2.68 -6.68
CA LEU A 92 -14.87 -1.85 -6.37
C LEU A 92 -13.59 -2.33 -7.07
N MET A 93 -13.38 -3.65 -7.16
CA MET A 93 -12.24 -4.23 -7.84
C MET A 93 -12.31 -4.08 -9.36
N GLN A 94 -13.51 -4.00 -9.95
CA GLN A 94 -13.69 -3.74 -11.37
C GLN A 94 -13.51 -2.27 -11.73
N GLU A 95 -14.08 -1.37 -10.94
CA GLU A 95 -14.06 0.07 -11.24
C GLU A 95 -12.81 0.79 -10.72
N LYS A 96 -12.40 0.49 -9.47
CA LYS A 96 -11.34 1.20 -8.76
C LYS A 96 -10.48 0.25 -7.91
N PRO A 97 -9.74 -0.68 -8.53
CA PRO A 97 -8.89 -1.64 -7.79
C PRO A 97 -7.80 -0.95 -6.97
N GLU A 98 -7.30 0.18 -7.43
CA GLU A 98 -6.31 1.00 -6.72
C GLU A 98 -6.83 1.46 -5.35
N THR A 99 -8.11 1.85 -5.28
CA THR A 99 -8.75 2.26 -4.01
C THR A 99 -8.84 1.08 -3.05
N ALA A 100 -9.23 -0.11 -3.53
CA ALA A 100 -9.31 -1.31 -2.71
C ALA A 100 -7.94 -1.67 -2.10
N MET A 101 -6.89 -1.64 -2.91
CA MET A 101 -5.52 -1.91 -2.46
C MET A 101 -5.02 -0.83 -1.47
N ARG A 102 -5.25 0.44 -1.76
CA ARG A 102 -4.86 1.56 -0.88
C ARG A 102 -5.53 1.49 0.49
N VAL A 103 -6.83 1.18 0.54
CA VAL A 103 -7.57 1.01 1.80
C VAL A 103 -7.01 -0.16 2.62
N ALA A 104 -6.69 -1.28 1.97
CA ALA A 104 -6.08 -2.43 2.64
C ALA A 104 -4.72 -2.08 3.25
N ILE A 105 -3.83 -1.42 2.50
CA ILE A 105 -2.50 -1.00 2.98
C ILE A 105 -2.62 -0.01 4.13
N ARG A 106 -3.47 1.02 3.99
CA ARG A 106 -3.72 2.01 5.04
C ARG A 106 -4.23 1.36 6.33
N GLY A 107 -5.08 0.35 6.23
CA GLY A 107 -5.60 -0.40 7.38
C GLY A 107 -4.54 -1.21 8.11
N MET A 108 -3.45 -1.58 7.45
CA MET A 108 -2.32 -2.34 8.01
C MET A 108 -1.21 -1.46 8.58
N MET A 109 -1.33 -0.15 8.44
CA MET A 109 -0.36 0.81 8.98
C MET A 109 -0.92 1.52 10.21
N PRO A 110 -0.07 1.96 11.15
CA PRO A 110 -0.51 2.72 12.32
C PRO A 110 -1.16 4.05 11.90
N ARG A 111 -2.15 4.48 12.65
CA ARG A 111 -2.88 5.74 12.38
C ARG A 111 -2.15 6.93 13.02
N ASN A 112 -1.11 7.41 12.37
CA ASN A 112 -0.32 8.57 12.84
C ASN A 112 0.10 9.47 11.66
N THR A 113 0.76 10.58 11.98
CA THR A 113 1.26 11.55 10.99
C THR A 113 2.36 10.97 10.11
N VAL A 114 3.23 10.11 10.65
CA VAL A 114 4.31 9.44 9.91
C VAL A 114 3.72 8.55 8.80
N THR A 115 2.65 7.82 9.07
CA THR A 115 1.95 7.01 8.06
C THR A 115 1.37 7.84 6.93
N LYS A 116 0.85 9.04 7.22
CA LYS A 116 0.34 9.93 6.16
C LYS A 116 1.44 10.31 5.17
N ASP A 117 2.64 10.56 5.66
CA ASP A 117 3.80 10.86 4.80
C ASP A 117 4.31 9.60 4.07
N SER A 118 4.29 8.44 4.73
CA SER A 118 4.65 7.17 4.10
C SER A 118 3.71 6.80 2.94
N LEU A 119 2.41 7.04 3.07
CA LEU A 119 1.43 6.76 2.02
C LEU A 119 1.58 7.63 0.76
N LYS A 120 2.28 8.76 0.84
CA LYS A 120 2.63 9.58 -0.34
C LYS A 120 3.62 8.89 -1.27
N ARG A 121 4.38 7.90 -0.76
CA ARG A 121 5.35 7.10 -1.52
C ARG A 121 4.77 5.82 -2.09
N LEU A 122 3.48 5.62 -1.95
CA LEU A 122 2.75 4.47 -2.49
C LEU A 122 2.11 4.84 -3.82
N HIS A 123 2.53 4.16 -4.87
CA HIS A 123 1.98 4.25 -6.22
C HIS A 123 1.29 2.94 -6.57
N ILE A 124 0.04 2.99 -6.97
CA ILE A 124 -0.77 1.81 -7.30
C ILE A 124 -1.32 1.99 -8.70
N TYR A 125 -1.14 0.96 -9.54
CA TYR A 125 -1.61 0.91 -10.91
C TYR A 125 -2.50 -0.31 -11.12
N ALA A 126 -3.63 -0.11 -11.80
CA ALA A 126 -4.56 -1.19 -12.13
C ALA A 126 -3.92 -2.20 -13.08
N ASP A 127 -3.11 -1.71 -14.02
CA ASP A 127 -2.42 -2.47 -15.06
C ASP A 127 -0.93 -2.65 -14.77
N ALA A 128 -0.21 -3.26 -15.74
CA ALA A 128 1.23 -3.46 -15.65
C ALA A 128 2.06 -2.19 -15.93
N ASN A 129 1.45 -1.17 -16.54
CA ASN A 129 2.15 0.06 -16.88
C ASN A 129 2.28 0.98 -15.67
N TYR A 130 3.48 1.50 -15.43
CA TYR A 130 3.77 2.47 -14.37
C TYR A 130 4.67 3.60 -14.88
N GLU A 131 4.58 4.76 -14.25
CA GLU A 131 5.25 5.99 -14.71
C GLU A 131 6.70 6.11 -14.22
N GLN A 132 7.06 5.47 -13.11
CA GLN A 132 8.36 5.63 -12.41
C GLN A 132 9.47 4.74 -12.98
N GLN A 133 9.52 4.53 -14.29
CA GLN A 133 10.54 3.67 -14.94
C GLN A 133 11.96 4.21 -14.75
N ALA A 134 12.13 5.52 -14.75
CA ALA A 134 13.43 6.18 -14.57
C ALA A 134 14.09 5.88 -13.22
N GLN A 135 13.29 5.52 -12.20
CA GLN A 135 13.77 5.18 -10.86
C GLN A 135 14.35 3.76 -10.76
N LYS A 136 14.23 2.95 -11.81
CA LYS A 136 14.73 1.56 -11.87
C LYS A 136 14.32 0.75 -10.63
N PRO A 137 13.02 0.58 -10.36
CA PRO A 137 12.55 -0.11 -9.17
C PRO A 137 12.99 -1.58 -9.17
N VAL A 138 13.33 -2.07 -7.98
CA VAL A 138 13.71 -3.49 -7.78
C VAL A 138 12.45 -4.31 -7.62
N ALA A 139 12.29 -5.36 -8.43
CA ALA A 139 11.17 -6.29 -8.30
C ALA A 139 11.32 -7.14 -7.04
N LEU A 140 10.25 -7.22 -6.26
CA LEU A 140 10.14 -8.11 -5.10
C LEU A 140 8.91 -8.99 -5.24
N ASP A 141 9.07 -10.26 -4.82
CA ASP A 141 7.94 -11.17 -4.75
C ASP A 141 7.08 -10.92 -3.53
N VAL A 142 5.79 -11.17 -3.71
CA VAL A 142 4.79 -11.21 -2.64
C VAL A 142 4.69 -12.67 -2.19
N GLU A 143 5.32 -13.00 -1.10
CA GLU A 143 5.18 -14.30 -0.44
C GLU A 143 3.96 -14.36 0.47
#